data_0bca27522dac293f27329ff0d4022234
#
_entry.id   0bca27522dac293f27329ff0d4022234
#
_cell.length_a   1.000
_cell.length_b   1.000
_cell.length_c   1.000
_cell.angle_alpha   90.00
_cell.angle_beta   90.00
_cell.angle_gamma   90.00
#
_symmetry.space_group_name_H-M   'P 1'
#
loop_
_entity.id
_entity.type
_entity.pdbx_description
1 polymer ?
#
loop_
_entity_poly.entity_id
_entity_poly.type
_entity_poly.pdbx_seq_one_letter_code
_entity_poly.pdbx_strand_id
1 'polypeptide(L)'
;MELNANFDERVVIDTVNSTWVSSPVKGVDRNMLDRLGEEDARASSIVRYAPGSSFTTHMHPLGEEILVLSGIFSDESGNYPAGTYLRNPPGSEHSAYSEEGCEIFVKVRQFDPADLSRVVIDTRNQNFRPGLVPGLSVLPLHEFGTEHTALVQWAPGTKFQPHTHWGGEEILVLDGVFSDEHGDYPAGTWIRSPHMSIHNPYSEPGCLIYVKVGHLKV
;
A
#
# COMPACT_ATOMS: atom_id res chain seq x y z
N MET A 1 -3.59 -3.38 -20.71
CA MET A 1 -4.84 -3.09 -19.96
C MET A 1 -4.63 -1.88 -19.07
N GLU A 2 -5.51 -0.91 -19.12
CA GLU A 2 -5.48 0.27 -18.24
C GLU A 2 -6.66 0.19 -17.27
N LEU A 3 -6.39 0.45 -16.00
CA LEU A 3 -7.38 0.51 -14.94
C LEU A 3 -7.04 1.68 -14.02
N ASN A 4 -7.98 2.61 -13.81
CA ASN A 4 -7.78 3.80 -13.01
C ASN A 4 -6.46 4.52 -13.37
N ALA A 5 -6.12 4.56 -14.66
CA ALA A 5 -4.83 5.02 -15.18
C ALA A 5 -4.73 6.55 -15.28
N ASN A 6 -5.84 7.28 -15.09
CA ASN A 6 -5.82 8.73 -14.99
C ASN A 6 -5.44 9.14 -13.56
N PHE A 7 -4.19 9.60 -13.38
CA PHE A 7 -3.67 10.01 -12.07
C PHE A 7 -4.09 11.42 -11.65
N ASP A 8 -4.78 12.17 -12.53
CA ASP A 8 -5.40 13.45 -12.19
C ASP A 8 -6.80 13.29 -11.57
N GLU A 9 -7.29 12.05 -11.49
CA GLU A 9 -8.58 11.74 -10.89
C GLU A 9 -8.42 11.05 -9.53
N ARG A 10 -9.33 11.44 -8.62
CA ARG A 10 -9.47 10.73 -7.34
C ARG A 10 -10.17 9.40 -7.58
N VAL A 11 -9.65 8.34 -6.98
CA VAL A 11 -10.21 6.98 -7.04
C VAL A 11 -10.46 6.47 -5.64
N VAL A 12 -11.60 5.83 -5.41
CA VAL A 12 -11.95 5.15 -4.16
C VAL A 12 -12.46 3.75 -4.49
N ILE A 13 -11.87 2.74 -3.88
CA ILE A 13 -12.24 1.33 -4.08
C ILE A 13 -12.47 0.66 -2.73
N ASP A 14 -13.65 0.06 -2.56
CA ASP A 14 -13.92 -0.90 -1.49
C ASP A 14 -13.31 -2.25 -1.90
N THR A 15 -12.14 -2.59 -1.34
CA THR A 15 -11.42 -3.81 -1.71
C THR A 15 -12.06 -5.07 -1.15
N VAL A 16 -12.92 -4.94 -0.14
CA VAL A 16 -13.63 -6.07 0.47
C VAL A 16 -14.70 -6.61 -0.46
N ASN A 17 -15.43 -5.70 -1.14
CA ASN A 17 -16.54 -6.04 -2.03
C ASN A 17 -16.16 -5.99 -3.52
N SER A 18 -14.90 -5.72 -3.85
CA SER A 18 -14.46 -5.65 -5.24
C SER A 18 -14.17 -7.03 -5.85
N THR A 19 -14.04 -7.06 -7.18
CA THR A 19 -13.88 -8.31 -7.92
C THR A 19 -12.45 -8.82 -7.90
N TRP A 20 -12.28 -10.09 -7.56
CA TRP A 20 -11.02 -10.81 -7.67
C TRP A 20 -10.86 -11.40 -9.07
N VAL A 21 -9.67 -11.27 -9.65
CA VAL A 21 -9.30 -11.81 -10.94
C VAL A 21 -8.15 -12.79 -10.77
N SER A 22 -8.31 -14.01 -11.28
CA SER A 22 -7.24 -15.00 -11.20
C SER A 22 -6.00 -14.55 -11.96
N SER A 23 -4.84 -14.71 -11.34
CA SER A 23 -3.53 -14.54 -11.96
C SER A 23 -3.27 -15.71 -12.94
N PRO A 24 -2.37 -15.55 -13.92
CA PRO A 24 -1.84 -16.69 -14.68
C PRO A 24 -1.16 -17.76 -13.81
N VAL A 25 -0.71 -17.39 -12.61
CA VAL A 25 -0.12 -18.32 -11.63
C VAL A 25 -1.23 -18.97 -10.81
N LYS A 26 -1.25 -20.30 -10.80
CA LYS A 26 -2.25 -21.08 -10.08
C LYS A 26 -2.22 -20.78 -8.58
N GLY A 27 -3.39 -20.54 -7.99
CA GLY A 27 -3.55 -20.28 -6.56
C GLY A 27 -3.25 -18.82 -6.18
N VAL A 28 -3.10 -17.93 -7.15
CA VAL A 28 -2.92 -16.50 -6.91
C VAL A 28 -4.04 -15.72 -7.58
N ASP A 29 -4.75 -14.91 -6.78
CA ASP A 29 -5.79 -14.01 -7.26
C ASP A 29 -5.40 -12.55 -6.98
N ARG A 30 -5.91 -11.64 -7.79
CA ARG A 30 -5.63 -10.20 -7.72
C ARG A 30 -6.92 -9.41 -7.62
N ASN A 31 -6.95 -8.49 -6.70
CA ASN A 31 -7.88 -7.38 -6.65
C ASN A 31 -7.11 -6.14 -7.13
N MET A 32 -7.30 -5.76 -8.40
CA MET A 32 -6.54 -4.70 -9.04
C MET A 32 -7.10 -3.34 -8.67
N LEU A 33 -6.25 -2.41 -8.22
CA LEU A 33 -6.61 -1.07 -7.78
C LEU A 33 -6.30 -0.02 -8.85
N ASP A 34 -5.06 0.00 -9.33
CA ASP A 34 -4.68 0.75 -10.52
C ASP A 34 -3.71 -0.05 -11.39
N ARG A 35 -3.68 0.27 -12.68
CA ARG A 35 -2.77 -0.36 -13.63
C ARG A 35 -2.55 0.53 -14.84
N LEU A 36 -1.28 0.75 -15.18
CA LEU A 36 -0.86 1.42 -16.40
C LEU A 36 0.15 0.54 -17.13
N GLY A 37 -0.23 0.05 -18.32
CA GLY A 37 0.57 -0.84 -19.14
C GLY A 37 -0.01 -2.25 -19.27
N GLU A 38 0.67 -3.07 -20.07
CA GLU A 38 0.30 -4.47 -20.35
C GLU A 38 1.00 -5.43 -19.35
N GLU A 39 1.86 -6.32 -19.80
CA GLU A 39 2.56 -7.27 -18.91
C GLU A 39 3.50 -6.56 -17.94
N ASP A 40 4.20 -5.56 -18.44
CA ASP A 40 5.15 -4.72 -17.69
C ASP A 40 4.48 -3.49 -17.05
N ALA A 41 3.35 -3.67 -16.43
CA ALA A 41 2.58 -2.57 -15.89
C ALA A 41 3.14 -1.99 -14.58
N ARG A 42 3.04 -0.65 -14.43
CA ARG A 42 2.94 0.00 -13.13
C ARG A 42 1.59 -0.38 -12.54
N ALA A 43 1.55 -0.95 -11.35
CA ALA A 43 0.30 -1.40 -10.75
C ALA A 43 0.31 -1.38 -9.24
N SER A 44 -0.88 -1.15 -8.65
CA SER A 44 -1.20 -1.38 -7.24
C SER A 44 -2.31 -2.42 -7.15
N SER A 45 -2.18 -3.40 -6.26
CA SER A 45 -3.15 -4.49 -6.11
C SER A 45 -3.16 -5.04 -4.68
N ILE A 46 -4.30 -5.61 -4.28
CA ILE A 46 -4.30 -6.63 -3.23
C ILE A 46 -4.12 -7.99 -3.92
N VAL A 47 -3.19 -8.80 -3.44
CA VAL A 47 -2.91 -10.12 -4.00
C VAL A 47 -3.11 -11.18 -2.93
N ARG A 48 -3.88 -12.21 -3.26
CA ARG A 48 -4.14 -13.35 -2.40
C ARG A 48 -3.39 -14.57 -2.92
N TYR A 49 -2.63 -15.18 -2.03
CA TYR A 49 -1.98 -16.47 -2.22
C TYR A 49 -2.79 -17.54 -1.51
N ALA A 50 -3.23 -18.56 -2.23
CA ALA A 50 -3.78 -19.76 -1.60
C ALA A 50 -2.66 -20.55 -0.90
N PRO A 51 -2.97 -21.38 0.11
CA PRO A 51 -1.98 -22.24 0.73
C PRO A 51 -1.21 -23.09 -0.29
N GLY A 52 0.12 -23.10 -0.17
CA GLY A 52 1.02 -23.85 -1.05
C GLY A 52 1.23 -23.23 -2.45
N SER A 53 0.78 -22.00 -2.69
CA SER A 53 1.03 -21.31 -3.96
C SER A 53 2.37 -20.61 -4.00
N SER A 54 2.97 -20.54 -5.19
CA SER A 54 4.28 -19.94 -5.40
C SER A 54 4.43 -19.34 -6.79
N PHE A 55 5.25 -18.30 -6.87
CA PHE A 55 5.77 -17.77 -8.14
C PHE A 55 7.16 -18.35 -8.41
N THR A 56 7.45 -18.60 -9.68
CA THR A 56 8.84 -18.81 -10.10
C THR A 56 9.66 -17.56 -9.88
N THR A 57 10.97 -17.70 -9.78
CA THR A 57 11.89 -16.56 -9.68
C THR A 57 11.59 -15.52 -10.76
N HIS A 58 11.42 -14.30 -10.35
CA HIS A 58 11.13 -13.17 -11.23
C HIS A 58 11.82 -11.90 -10.75
N MET A 59 12.09 -11.01 -11.69
CA MET A 59 12.81 -9.77 -11.44
C MET A 59 11.84 -8.59 -11.34
N HIS A 60 12.17 -7.62 -10.48
CA HIS A 60 11.47 -6.35 -10.33
C HIS A 60 12.28 -5.19 -10.91
N PRO A 61 12.21 -4.90 -12.23
CA PRO A 61 13.07 -3.91 -12.88
C PRO A 61 12.96 -2.49 -12.30
N LEU A 62 11.78 -2.12 -11.81
CA LEU A 62 11.50 -0.83 -11.17
C LEU A 62 10.94 -1.01 -9.75
N GLY A 63 11.42 -2.04 -9.04
CA GLY A 63 11.11 -2.29 -7.65
C GLY A 63 9.72 -2.83 -7.37
N GLU A 64 9.57 -3.30 -6.15
CA GLU A 64 8.33 -3.81 -5.57
C GLU A 64 8.22 -3.39 -4.11
N GLU A 65 7.05 -2.93 -3.71
CA GLU A 65 6.70 -2.56 -2.35
C GLU A 65 5.53 -3.42 -1.87
N ILE A 66 5.65 -4.00 -0.68
CA ILE A 66 4.67 -4.93 -0.12
C ILE A 66 4.33 -4.52 1.32
N LEU A 67 3.04 -4.59 1.67
CA LEU A 67 2.56 -4.69 3.03
C LEU A 67 1.79 -6.01 3.18
N VAL A 68 2.23 -6.89 4.06
CA VAL A 68 1.53 -8.15 4.33
C VAL A 68 0.31 -7.87 5.19
N LEU A 69 -0.89 -8.10 4.65
CA LEU A 69 -2.16 -7.81 5.31
C LEU A 69 -2.63 -8.97 6.20
N SER A 70 -2.45 -10.20 5.73
CA SER A 70 -2.81 -11.42 6.49
C SER A 70 -1.92 -12.60 6.11
N GLY A 71 -1.85 -13.62 6.97
CA GLY A 71 -1.06 -14.82 6.74
C GLY A 71 0.44 -14.58 6.77
N ILE A 72 1.19 -15.37 5.99
CA ILE A 72 2.66 -15.31 5.90
C ILE A 72 3.07 -15.30 4.44
N PHE A 73 3.64 -14.19 3.99
CA PHE A 73 4.36 -14.09 2.72
C PHE A 73 5.79 -14.56 2.91
N SER A 74 6.37 -15.27 1.96
CA SER A 74 7.71 -15.83 2.07
C SER A 74 8.48 -15.71 0.75
N ASP A 75 9.79 -15.65 0.88
CA ASP A 75 10.76 -15.83 -0.20
C ASP A 75 12.01 -16.56 0.31
N GLU A 76 13.04 -16.71 -0.52
CA GLU A 76 14.32 -17.34 -0.14
C GLU A 76 15.06 -16.61 0.97
N SER A 77 14.70 -15.35 1.28
CA SER A 77 15.32 -14.55 2.34
C SER A 77 14.61 -14.68 3.69
N GLY A 78 13.37 -15.20 3.72
CA GLY A 78 12.66 -15.41 4.98
C GLY A 78 11.14 -15.48 4.89
N ASN A 79 10.53 -15.48 6.07
CA ASN A 79 9.08 -15.50 6.26
C ASN A 79 8.62 -14.14 6.82
N TYR A 80 7.60 -13.58 6.23
CA TYR A 80 7.10 -12.23 6.53
C TYR A 80 5.63 -12.32 6.96
N PRO A 81 5.35 -12.35 8.25
CA PRO A 81 3.97 -12.44 8.75
C PRO A 81 3.22 -11.13 8.54
N ALA A 82 1.88 -11.18 8.69
CA ALA A 82 1.00 -10.01 8.65
C ALA A 82 1.57 -8.83 9.45
N GLY A 83 1.51 -7.63 8.89
CA GLY A 83 2.12 -6.42 9.44
C GLY A 83 3.58 -6.22 9.03
N THR A 84 4.18 -7.10 8.22
CA THR A 84 5.51 -6.84 7.67
C THR A 84 5.42 -5.95 6.44
N TYR A 85 6.23 -4.89 6.43
CA TYR A 85 6.44 -4.01 5.29
C TYR A 85 7.78 -4.34 4.63
N LEU A 86 7.77 -4.49 3.30
CA LEU A 86 8.95 -4.80 2.50
C LEU A 86 9.11 -3.82 1.34
N ARG A 87 10.36 -3.52 1.01
CA ARG A 87 10.75 -2.87 -0.25
C ARG A 87 11.86 -3.67 -0.90
N ASN A 88 11.61 -4.12 -2.10
CA ASN A 88 12.57 -4.79 -2.97
C ASN A 88 12.99 -3.80 -4.06
N PRO A 89 14.24 -3.30 -4.07
CA PRO A 89 14.66 -2.22 -4.94
C PRO A 89 14.69 -2.62 -6.42
N PRO A 90 14.82 -1.65 -7.35
CA PRO A 90 15.00 -1.92 -8.76
C PRO A 90 16.12 -2.92 -9.04
N GLY A 91 15.82 -3.93 -9.88
CA GLY A 91 16.75 -5.01 -10.22
C GLY A 91 16.80 -6.16 -9.22
N SER A 92 16.04 -6.11 -8.13
CA SER A 92 15.90 -7.25 -7.22
C SER A 92 15.13 -8.40 -7.87
N GLU A 93 15.38 -9.62 -7.39
CA GLU A 93 14.67 -10.83 -7.81
C GLU A 93 14.35 -11.69 -6.60
N HIS A 94 13.27 -12.45 -6.66
CA HIS A 94 12.90 -13.44 -5.66
C HIS A 94 11.94 -14.50 -6.20
N SER A 95 11.76 -15.57 -5.41
CA SER A 95 10.75 -16.62 -5.60
C SER A 95 9.72 -16.48 -4.49
N ALA A 96 8.64 -15.76 -4.74
CA ALA A 96 7.60 -15.51 -3.76
C ALA A 96 6.70 -16.73 -3.56
N TYR A 97 6.36 -17.06 -2.31
CA TYR A 97 5.43 -18.15 -1.99
C TYR A 97 4.69 -17.90 -0.67
N SER A 98 3.66 -18.72 -0.43
CA SER A 98 3.01 -18.80 0.88
C SER A 98 2.58 -20.24 1.16
N GLU A 99 3.09 -20.83 2.23
CA GLU A 99 2.71 -22.19 2.64
C GLU A 99 1.31 -22.22 3.25
N GLU A 100 0.98 -21.24 4.07
CA GLU A 100 -0.28 -21.15 4.81
C GLU A 100 -1.35 -20.30 4.09
N GLY A 101 -0.95 -19.59 3.04
CA GLY A 101 -1.73 -18.56 2.38
C GLY A 101 -1.49 -17.18 3.00
N CYS A 102 -1.64 -16.13 2.18
CA CYS A 102 -1.53 -14.75 2.63
C CYS A 102 -2.30 -13.79 1.72
N GLU A 103 -2.55 -12.59 2.24
CA GLU A 103 -2.93 -11.45 1.44
C GLU A 103 -1.88 -10.35 1.61
N ILE A 104 -1.51 -9.73 0.50
CA ILE A 104 -0.56 -8.62 0.47
C ILE A 104 -1.14 -7.43 -0.30
N PHE A 105 -0.86 -6.22 0.16
CA PHE A 105 -0.96 -5.02 -0.66
C PHE A 105 0.38 -4.84 -1.37
N VAL A 106 0.39 -4.81 -2.70
CA VAL A 106 1.62 -4.75 -3.49
C VAL A 106 1.58 -3.62 -4.50
N LYS A 107 2.71 -2.95 -4.66
CA LYS A 107 2.97 -1.90 -5.64
C LYS A 107 4.20 -2.28 -6.45
N VAL A 108 4.03 -2.44 -7.76
CA VAL A 108 5.11 -2.84 -8.66
C VAL A 108 5.45 -1.74 -9.66
N ARG A 109 6.74 -1.63 -10.00
CA ARG A 109 7.28 -0.67 -10.99
C ARG A 109 6.97 0.80 -10.65
N GLN A 110 7.10 1.16 -9.37
CA GLN A 110 6.77 2.51 -8.88
C GLN A 110 7.93 3.21 -8.18
N PHE A 111 9.11 2.61 -8.15
CA PHE A 111 10.29 3.19 -7.52
C PHE A 111 10.98 4.20 -8.44
N ASP A 112 11.58 5.21 -7.82
CA ASP A 112 12.64 5.96 -8.49
C ASP A 112 13.80 4.98 -8.77
N PRO A 113 14.36 4.95 -9.99
CA PRO A 113 15.48 4.06 -10.32
C PRO A 113 16.73 4.25 -9.44
N ALA A 114 16.87 5.40 -8.78
CA ALA A 114 17.96 5.68 -7.85
C ALA A 114 17.68 5.22 -6.41
N ASP A 115 16.44 4.82 -6.09
CA ASP A 115 16.10 4.27 -4.77
C ASP A 115 16.45 2.78 -4.71
N LEU A 116 17.66 2.49 -4.27
CA LEU A 116 18.21 1.13 -4.14
C LEU A 116 18.08 0.56 -2.74
N SER A 117 17.28 1.18 -1.89
CA SER A 117 17.13 0.78 -0.49
C SER A 117 16.22 -0.44 -0.36
N ARG A 118 16.79 -1.56 0.11
CA ARG A 118 15.99 -2.70 0.60
C ARG A 118 15.52 -2.41 2.01
N VAL A 119 14.22 -2.60 2.27
CA VAL A 119 13.62 -2.37 3.59
C VAL A 119 12.82 -3.61 4.00
N VAL A 120 12.94 -4.01 5.27
CA VAL A 120 12.09 -5.03 5.90
C VAL A 120 11.79 -4.55 7.32
N ILE A 121 10.52 -4.30 7.62
CA ILE A 121 10.06 -3.79 8.92
C ILE A 121 8.88 -4.64 9.41
N ASP A 122 9.03 -5.33 10.54
CA ASP A 122 7.87 -5.86 11.27
C ASP A 122 7.21 -4.71 12.05
N THR A 123 6.16 -4.13 11.48
CA THR A 123 5.50 -2.93 12.00
C THR A 123 4.84 -3.15 13.36
N ARG A 124 4.49 -4.40 13.71
CA ARG A 124 3.85 -4.74 14.99
C ARG A 124 4.81 -4.62 16.17
N ASN A 125 6.12 -4.69 15.90
CA ASN A 125 7.19 -4.58 16.89
C ASN A 125 7.88 -3.22 16.85
N GLN A 126 7.27 -2.21 16.20
CA GLN A 126 7.79 -0.85 16.12
C GLN A 126 6.99 0.11 17.01
N ASN A 127 7.66 1.18 17.43
CA ASN A 127 7.02 2.24 18.19
C ASN A 127 6.58 3.37 17.27
N PHE A 128 5.30 3.70 17.34
CA PHE A 128 4.76 4.90 16.71
C PHE A 128 5.27 6.15 17.46
N ARG A 129 5.54 7.20 16.71
CA ARG A 129 5.95 8.52 17.21
C ARG A 129 4.75 9.48 17.19
N PRO A 130 4.71 10.49 18.11
CA PRO A 130 3.68 11.52 18.02
C PRO A 130 3.63 12.16 16.62
N GLY A 131 2.43 12.30 16.07
CA GLY A 131 2.19 13.00 14.80
C GLY A 131 2.06 14.52 14.99
N LEU A 132 1.59 15.20 13.93
CA LEU A 132 1.54 16.67 13.90
C LEU A 132 0.42 17.26 14.76
N VAL A 133 -0.60 16.48 15.12
CA VAL A 133 -1.69 16.92 16.00
C VAL A 133 -1.89 15.88 17.11
N PRO A 134 -2.46 16.27 18.27
CA PRO A 134 -2.85 15.33 19.31
C PRO A 134 -3.81 14.26 18.76
N GLY A 135 -3.57 13.01 19.11
CA GLY A 135 -4.34 11.87 18.63
C GLY A 135 -3.77 11.20 17.38
N LEU A 136 -2.82 11.81 16.69
CA LEU A 136 -2.08 11.15 15.62
C LEU A 136 -0.79 10.52 16.13
N SER A 137 -0.50 9.31 15.65
CA SER A 137 0.79 8.66 15.82
C SER A 137 1.27 8.09 14.49
N VAL A 138 2.56 8.21 14.20
CA VAL A 138 3.14 7.88 12.90
C VAL A 138 4.27 6.87 13.07
N LEU A 139 4.27 5.84 12.26
CA LEU A 139 5.39 4.94 12.05
C LEU A 139 5.93 5.15 10.63
N PRO A 140 7.03 5.90 10.44
CA PRO A 140 7.67 6.03 9.13
C PRO A 140 8.17 4.67 8.65
N LEU A 141 7.91 4.35 7.39
CA LEU A 141 8.32 3.11 6.74
C LEU A 141 9.45 3.35 5.74
N HIS A 142 9.33 4.39 4.93
CA HIS A 142 10.34 4.75 3.93
C HIS A 142 10.20 6.20 3.48
N GLU A 143 11.32 6.80 3.07
CA GLU A 143 11.38 8.11 2.42
C GLU A 143 12.50 8.14 1.37
N PHE A 144 12.16 8.73 0.21
CA PHE A 144 13.09 8.99 -0.86
C PHE A 144 12.64 10.21 -1.69
N GLY A 145 13.45 11.25 -1.75
CA GLY A 145 13.08 12.51 -2.41
C GLY A 145 11.82 13.13 -1.79
N THR A 146 10.77 13.23 -2.58
CA THR A 146 9.45 13.72 -2.14
C THR A 146 8.51 12.61 -1.65
N GLU A 147 8.88 11.36 -1.88
CA GLU A 147 8.08 10.20 -1.50
C GLU A 147 8.23 9.91 -0.01
N HIS A 148 7.11 9.78 0.70
CA HIS A 148 7.05 9.35 2.09
C HIS A 148 5.99 8.27 2.25
N THR A 149 6.36 7.16 2.89
CA THR A 149 5.46 6.06 3.22
C THR A 149 5.43 5.84 4.73
N ALA A 150 4.24 5.72 5.30
CA ALA A 150 4.07 5.53 6.74
C ALA A 150 2.82 4.71 7.08
N LEU A 151 2.79 4.13 8.29
CA LEU A 151 1.53 3.83 8.98
C LEU A 151 1.16 5.01 9.87
N VAL A 152 -0.11 5.40 9.82
CA VAL A 152 -0.64 6.49 10.65
C VAL A 152 -1.83 5.96 11.45
N GLN A 153 -1.70 6.07 12.77
CA GLN A 153 -2.74 5.71 13.72
C GLN A 153 -3.47 6.97 14.17
N TRP A 154 -4.79 6.93 14.13
CA TRP A 154 -5.71 7.96 14.54
C TRP A 154 -6.45 7.50 15.79
N ALA A 155 -6.30 8.20 16.90
CA ALA A 155 -7.15 7.97 18.07
C ALA A 155 -8.60 8.41 17.80
N PRO A 156 -9.59 7.84 18.47
CA PRO A 156 -10.98 8.27 18.31
C PRO A 156 -11.16 9.79 18.50
N GLY A 157 -11.95 10.42 17.61
CA GLY A 157 -12.23 11.85 17.61
C GLY A 157 -11.12 12.74 17.10
N THR A 158 -10.04 12.17 16.55
CA THR A 158 -8.92 12.94 16.00
C THR A 158 -9.32 13.63 14.70
N LYS A 159 -8.96 14.91 14.59
CA LYS A 159 -9.17 15.75 13.41
C LYS A 159 -7.85 16.37 12.98
N PHE A 160 -7.64 16.43 11.68
CA PHE A 160 -6.49 17.12 11.11
C PHE A 160 -6.97 18.34 10.29
N GLN A 161 -6.13 19.33 10.19
CA GLN A 161 -6.47 20.54 9.41
C GLN A 161 -6.48 20.27 7.91
N PRO A 162 -7.22 21.05 7.10
CA PRO A 162 -7.12 20.99 5.66
C PRO A 162 -5.68 21.16 5.19
N HIS A 163 -5.24 20.30 4.28
CA HIS A 163 -3.88 20.32 3.75
C HIS A 163 -3.83 19.80 2.32
N THR A 164 -2.73 20.09 1.65
CA THR A 164 -2.51 19.80 0.23
C THR A 164 -1.45 18.72 0.06
N HIS A 165 -1.66 17.83 -0.90
CA HIS A 165 -0.74 16.74 -1.23
C HIS A 165 0.06 17.04 -2.50
N TRP A 166 1.27 17.60 -2.33
CA TRP A 166 2.23 17.65 -3.43
C TRP A 166 2.61 16.23 -3.86
N GLY A 167 2.52 15.93 -5.19
CA GLY A 167 2.78 14.57 -5.70
C GLY A 167 1.73 13.53 -5.29
N GLY A 168 0.51 13.99 -4.89
CA GLY A 168 -0.62 13.14 -4.58
C GLY A 168 -0.50 12.35 -3.28
N GLU A 169 -1.56 11.61 -2.99
CA GLU A 169 -1.68 10.76 -1.81
C GLU A 169 -2.34 9.43 -2.17
N GLU A 170 -1.90 8.37 -1.54
CA GLU A 170 -2.52 7.05 -1.58
C GLU A 170 -2.70 6.53 -0.16
N ILE A 171 -3.91 6.03 0.15
CA ILE A 171 -4.30 5.49 1.45
C ILE A 171 -4.85 4.07 1.26
N LEU A 172 -4.46 3.15 2.13
CA LEU A 172 -5.21 1.93 2.40
C LEU A 172 -5.63 1.93 3.87
N VAL A 173 -6.93 1.90 4.13
CA VAL A 173 -7.47 1.82 5.50
C VAL A 173 -7.31 0.38 6.00
N LEU A 174 -6.48 0.20 7.02
CA LEU A 174 -6.13 -1.12 7.58
C LEU A 174 -7.07 -1.53 8.71
N ASP A 175 -7.54 -0.56 9.50
CA ASP A 175 -8.48 -0.77 10.62
C ASP A 175 -9.28 0.50 10.89
N GLY A 176 -10.50 0.34 11.45
CA GLY A 176 -11.38 1.45 11.79
C GLY A 176 -12.01 2.15 10.60
N VAL A 177 -12.24 3.47 10.72
CA VAL A 177 -12.84 4.29 9.66
C VAL A 177 -12.05 5.59 9.52
N PHE A 178 -11.46 5.80 8.37
CA PHE A 178 -10.91 7.08 7.95
C PHE A 178 -12.00 7.90 7.27
N SER A 179 -12.06 9.20 7.48
CA SER A 179 -13.10 10.08 6.94
C SER A 179 -12.52 11.40 6.44
N ASP A 180 -13.18 11.99 5.46
CA ASP A 180 -12.95 13.37 5.00
C ASP A 180 -14.28 14.02 4.59
N GLU A 181 -14.25 15.22 4.00
CA GLU A 181 -15.44 15.93 3.51
C GLU A 181 -16.18 15.19 2.38
N HIS A 182 -15.57 14.17 1.81
CA HIS A 182 -16.16 13.42 0.68
C HIS A 182 -16.84 12.11 1.15
N GLY A 183 -16.57 11.64 2.37
CA GLY A 183 -17.21 10.44 2.92
C GLY A 183 -16.44 9.72 4.00
N ASP A 184 -16.96 8.54 4.34
CA ASP A 184 -16.40 7.63 5.33
C ASP A 184 -15.82 6.39 4.62
N TYR A 185 -14.61 6.00 5.03
CA TYR A 185 -13.82 4.94 4.40
C TYR A 185 -13.47 3.89 5.46
N PRO A 186 -14.25 2.81 5.54
CA PRO A 186 -13.96 1.72 6.48
C PRO A 186 -12.71 0.92 6.09
N ALA A 187 -12.24 0.09 7.01
CA ALA A 187 -11.14 -0.85 6.74
C ALA A 187 -11.36 -1.63 5.44
N GLY A 188 -10.29 -1.77 4.65
CA GLY A 188 -10.33 -2.32 3.30
C GLY A 188 -10.63 -1.29 2.20
N THR A 189 -10.84 -0.01 2.52
CA THR A 189 -10.96 1.01 1.47
C THR A 189 -9.58 1.47 1.01
N TRP A 190 -9.37 1.48 -0.30
CA TRP A 190 -8.21 2.09 -0.94
C TRP A 190 -8.62 3.41 -1.61
N ILE A 191 -7.80 4.45 -1.40
CA ILE A 191 -8.02 5.81 -1.92
C ILE A 191 -6.74 6.25 -2.63
N ARG A 192 -6.87 6.84 -3.81
CA ARG A 192 -5.81 7.59 -4.48
C ARG A 192 -6.31 8.97 -4.82
N SER A 193 -5.62 9.99 -4.32
CA SER A 193 -5.92 11.41 -4.53
C SER A 193 -4.83 12.05 -5.40
N PRO A 194 -5.18 12.87 -6.41
CA PRO A 194 -4.23 13.43 -7.36
C PRO A 194 -3.26 14.43 -6.73
N HIS A 195 -2.25 14.82 -7.54
CA HIS A 195 -1.37 15.95 -7.22
C HIS A 195 -2.18 17.21 -6.87
N MET A 196 -1.77 17.92 -5.82
CA MET A 196 -2.42 19.13 -5.29
C MET A 196 -3.85 18.90 -4.78
N SER A 197 -4.28 17.67 -4.58
CA SER A 197 -5.54 17.40 -3.89
C SER A 197 -5.53 18.00 -2.48
N ILE A 198 -6.69 18.41 -2.02
CA ILE A 198 -6.91 18.99 -0.69
C ILE A 198 -7.99 18.18 -0.01
N HIS A 199 -7.81 17.85 1.26
CA HIS A 199 -8.86 17.31 2.10
C HIS A 199 -8.71 17.71 3.57
N ASN A 200 -9.77 17.49 4.33
CA ASN A 200 -9.85 17.75 5.76
C ASN A 200 -10.14 16.45 6.52
N PRO A 201 -9.13 15.61 6.76
CA PRO A 201 -9.34 14.26 7.27
C PRO A 201 -9.59 14.23 8.77
N TYR A 202 -10.38 13.23 9.18
CA TYR A 202 -10.68 12.93 10.57
C TYR A 202 -11.01 11.45 10.76
N SER A 203 -11.09 11.02 12.02
CA SER A 203 -11.62 9.70 12.36
C SER A 203 -12.39 9.77 13.68
N GLU A 204 -13.70 9.55 13.64
CA GLU A 204 -14.51 9.52 14.85
C GLU A 204 -14.28 8.24 15.68
N PRO A 205 -14.27 7.02 15.10
CA PRO A 205 -14.01 5.80 15.86
C PRO A 205 -12.52 5.53 16.09
N GLY A 206 -11.63 6.24 15.39
CA GLY A 206 -10.22 5.90 15.25
C GLY A 206 -9.97 5.01 14.04
N CYS A 207 -8.73 5.03 13.53
CA CYS A 207 -8.31 4.16 12.43
C CYS A 207 -6.79 3.96 12.40
N LEU A 208 -6.38 2.95 11.64
CA LEU A 208 -5.01 2.74 11.20
C LEU A 208 -5.00 2.76 9.68
N ILE A 209 -4.13 3.58 9.09
CA ILE A 209 -3.96 3.67 7.65
C ILE A 209 -2.51 3.43 7.25
N TYR A 210 -2.31 2.76 6.12
CA TYR A 210 -1.10 2.91 5.31
C TYR A 210 -1.31 4.18 4.46
N VAL A 211 -0.30 5.04 4.42
CA VAL A 211 -0.32 6.25 3.59
C VAL A 211 0.99 6.41 2.84
N LYS A 212 0.89 6.80 1.58
CA LYS A 212 2.02 7.14 0.71
C LYS A 212 1.73 8.47 0.02
N VAL A 213 2.64 9.43 0.16
CA VAL A 213 2.52 10.77 -0.42
C VAL A 213 3.72 11.13 -1.27
N GLY A 214 3.56 12.08 -2.19
CA GLY A 214 4.65 12.64 -2.98
C GLY A 214 5.19 11.72 -4.08
N HIS A 215 4.50 10.62 -4.43
CA HIS A 215 4.95 9.55 -5.32
C HIS A 215 4.30 9.56 -6.70
N LEU A 216 3.23 10.34 -6.89
CA LEU A 216 2.64 10.52 -8.20
C LEU A 216 3.45 11.58 -8.96
N LYS A 217 3.79 11.28 -10.21
CA LYS A 217 4.55 12.21 -11.05
C LYS A 217 3.72 13.47 -11.30
N VAL A 218 4.39 14.59 -11.22
CA VAL A 218 3.88 15.94 -11.49
C VAL A 218 4.28 16.34 -12.90
#